data_d9711daf866e96d788d79eca903844a3
#
_entry.id   d9711daf866e96d788d79eca903844a3
#
_cell.length_a   1.000
_cell.length_b   1.000
_cell.length_c   1.000
_cell.angle_alpha   90.00
_cell.angle_beta   90.00
_cell.angle_gamma   90.00
#
_symmetry.space_group_name_H-M   'P 1'
#
loop_
_entity.id
_entity.type
_entity.pdbx_description
1 polymer ?
#
loop_
_entity_poly.entity_id
_entity_poly.type
_entity_poly.pdbx_seq_one_letter_code
_entity_poly.pdbx_strand_id
1 'polypeptide(L)'
;MICPQYVATPILGFDKDEDINQYPGVISPEHVAKTVVDGIGTEQFLILPHPDVEKFIQFKTDNYDRWLGGMRKLRRNIVNQIGSTRIEDMHKLV
;
A
#
# COMPACT_ATOMS: atom_id res chain seq x y z
N MET A 1 -8.62 -11.77 7.72
CA MET A 1 -8.78 -10.63 6.77
C MET A 1 -7.41 -10.17 6.29
N ILE A 2 -7.22 -10.07 5.00
CA ILE A 2 -5.98 -9.56 4.41
C ILE A 2 -6.20 -8.16 3.86
N CYS A 3 -5.27 -7.22 4.16
CA CYS A 3 -5.37 -5.82 3.76
C CYS A 3 -4.07 -5.36 3.09
N PRO A 4 -3.87 -5.69 1.80
CA PRO A 4 -2.68 -5.25 1.07
C PRO A 4 -2.81 -3.78 0.64
N GLN A 5 -1.67 -3.13 0.43
CA GLN A 5 -1.59 -1.87 -0.32
C GLN A 5 -1.23 -2.19 -1.78
N TYR A 6 -0.11 -1.70 -2.27
CA TYR A 6 0.28 -1.91 -3.66
C TYR A 6 1.04 -3.21 -3.84
N VAL A 7 0.54 -4.06 -4.72
CA VAL A 7 1.16 -5.33 -5.09
C VAL A 7 1.52 -5.29 -6.57
N ALA A 8 2.70 -5.78 -6.93
CA ALA A 8 3.19 -5.77 -8.31
C ALA A 8 2.37 -6.72 -9.19
N THR A 9 1.31 -6.20 -9.79
CA THR A 9 0.38 -6.93 -10.65
C THR A 9 0.08 -6.11 -11.91
N PRO A 10 -0.52 -6.73 -12.95
CA PRO A 10 -0.87 -5.99 -14.17
C PRO A 10 -1.80 -4.80 -13.97
N ILE A 11 -2.60 -4.77 -12.91
CA ILE A 11 -3.48 -3.63 -12.63
C ILE A 11 -2.69 -2.34 -12.36
N LEU A 12 -1.46 -2.46 -11.87
CA LEU A 12 -0.55 -1.33 -11.67
C LEU A 12 0.38 -1.10 -12.87
N GLY A 13 0.24 -1.89 -13.94
CA GLY A 13 1.10 -1.80 -15.11
C GLY A 13 2.39 -2.60 -15.01
N PHE A 14 2.55 -3.46 -13.99
CA PHE A 14 3.75 -4.28 -13.85
C PHE A 14 3.67 -5.56 -14.70
N ASP A 15 4.73 -5.81 -15.45
CA ASP A 15 4.97 -7.09 -16.12
C ASP A 15 5.81 -8.01 -15.21
N LYS A 16 5.89 -9.30 -15.57
CA LYS A 16 6.62 -10.30 -14.78
C LYS A 16 8.11 -9.96 -14.59
N ASP A 17 8.69 -9.28 -15.57
CA ASP A 17 10.13 -8.98 -15.61
C ASP A 17 10.46 -7.57 -15.10
N GLU A 18 9.46 -6.80 -14.66
CA GLU A 18 9.68 -5.46 -14.17
C GLU A 18 10.30 -5.46 -12.78
N ASP A 19 11.29 -4.57 -12.58
CA ASP A 19 11.94 -4.43 -11.28
C ASP A 19 11.08 -3.56 -10.35
N ILE A 20 10.49 -4.20 -9.34
CA ILE A 20 9.65 -3.53 -8.33
C ILE A 20 10.48 -2.80 -7.26
N ASN A 21 11.79 -2.99 -7.22
CA ASN A 21 12.65 -2.34 -6.23
C ASN A 21 12.71 -0.83 -6.38
N GLN A 22 12.31 -0.30 -7.54
CA GLN A 22 12.21 1.15 -7.78
C GLN A 22 11.08 1.82 -6.98
N TYR A 23 10.14 1.02 -6.46
CA TYR A 23 8.96 1.53 -5.76
C TYR A 23 8.86 0.85 -4.38
N PRO A 24 9.42 1.47 -3.31
CA PRO A 24 9.51 0.82 -2.00
C PRO A 24 8.16 0.43 -1.38
N GLY A 25 7.09 1.11 -1.78
CA GLY A 25 5.73 0.80 -1.28
C GLY A 25 5.05 -0.37 -2.00
N VAL A 26 5.72 -1.00 -2.97
CA VAL A 26 5.15 -2.08 -3.79
C VAL A 26 5.84 -3.39 -3.43
N ILE A 27 5.04 -4.42 -3.13
CA ILE A 27 5.55 -5.77 -2.80
C ILE A 27 5.14 -6.78 -3.86
N SER A 28 5.84 -7.91 -3.92
CA SER A 28 5.55 -8.97 -4.89
C SER A 28 4.32 -9.79 -4.50
N PRO A 29 3.61 -10.40 -5.48
CA PRO A 29 2.53 -11.34 -5.17
C PRO A 29 2.99 -12.52 -4.31
N GLU A 30 4.21 -13.00 -4.51
CA GLU A 30 4.79 -14.09 -3.73
C GLU A 30 4.95 -13.71 -2.27
N HIS A 31 5.36 -12.48 -1.98
CA HIS A 31 5.47 -11.97 -0.62
C HIS A 31 4.10 -11.92 0.07
N VAL A 32 3.07 -11.46 -0.65
CA VAL A 32 1.69 -11.44 -0.15
C VAL A 32 1.23 -12.87 0.19
N ALA A 33 1.44 -13.81 -0.74
CA ALA A 33 1.05 -15.20 -0.55
C ALA A 33 1.71 -15.82 0.68
N LYS A 34 3.00 -15.60 0.87
CA LYS A 34 3.73 -16.08 2.03
C LYS A 34 3.18 -15.50 3.33
N THR A 35 2.91 -14.20 3.35
CA THR A 35 2.36 -13.51 4.53
C THR A 35 0.99 -14.09 4.90
N VAL A 36 0.14 -14.40 3.91
CA VAL A 36 -1.16 -15.01 4.13
C VAL A 36 -1.02 -16.40 4.74
N VAL A 37 -0.16 -17.24 4.19
CA VAL A 37 0.07 -18.60 4.72
C VAL A 37 0.58 -18.55 6.15
N ASP A 38 1.56 -17.67 6.43
CA ASP A 38 2.09 -17.51 7.79
C ASP A 38 1.01 -17.01 8.76
N GLY A 39 0.17 -16.07 8.34
CA GLY A 39 -0.93 -15.55 9.14
C GLY A 39 -1.98 -16.60 9.46
N ILE A 40 -2.32 -17.47 8.51
CA ILE A 40 -3.23 -18.57 8.72
C ILE A 40 -2.63 -19.56 9.73
N GLY A 41 -1.34 -19.88 9.59
CA GLY A 41 -0.66 -20.79 10.50
C GLY A 41 -0.63 -20.30 11.95
N THR A 42 -0.62 -19.00 12.19
CA THR A 42 -0.65 -18.40 13.54
C THR A 42 -2.05 -17.96 13.97
N GLU A 43 -3.07 -18.25 13.17
CA GLU A 43 -4.47 -17.88 13.43
C GLU A 43 -4.66 -16.36 13.59
N GLN A 44 -3.90 -15.58 12.85
CA GLN A 44 -3.96 -14.13 12.87
C GLN A 44 -5.20 -13.62 12.14
N PHE A 45 -6.03 -12.81 12.81
CA PHE A 45 -7.24 -12.27 12.18
C PHE A 45 -6.92 -11.21 11.12
N LEU A 46 -6.07 -10.26 11.45
CA LEU A 46 -5.70 -9.15 10.55
C LEU A 46 -4.32 -9.40 9.97
N ILE A 47 -4.25 -9.61 8.67
CA ILE A 47 -3.01 -9.92 7.95
C ILE A 47 -2.60 -8.69 7.15
N LEU A 48 -1.46 -8.09 7.50
CA LEU A 48 -0.95 -6.86 6.92
C LEU A 48 0.37 -7.13 6.19
N PRO A 49 0.33 -7.41 4.87
CA PRO A 49 1.55 -7.71 4.10
C PRO A 49 2.53 -6.53 4.01
N HIS A 50 2.00 -5.31 4.09
CA HIS A 50 2.81 -4.09 4.10
C HIS A 50 3.07 -3.66 5.54
N PRO A 51 4.33 -3.66 6.03
CA PRO A 51 4.62 -3.41 7.44
C PRO A 51 4.16 -2.05 7.97
N ASP A 52 4.08 -1.04 7.10
CA ASP A 52 3.73 0.32 7.50
C ASP A 52 2.24 0.50 7.77
N VAL A 53 1.39 -0.43 7.33
CA VAL A 53 -0.07 -0.29 7.46
C VAL A 53 -0.51 -0.22 8.92
N GLU A 54 0.12 -1.00 9.80
CA GLU A 54 -0.20 -0.95 11.23
C GLU A 54 0.00 0.45 11.80
N LYS A 55 1.10 1.11 11.44
CA LYS A 55 1.39 2.48 11.86
C LYS A 55 0.36 3.47 11.31
N PHE A 56 -0.07 3.28 10.07
CA PHE A 56 -1.09 4.13 9.45
C PHE A 56 -2.43 3.99 10.16
N ILE A 57 -2.82 2.77 10.55
CA ILE A 57 -4.04 2.52 11.30
C ILE A 57 -3.99 3.24 12.66
N GLN A 58 -2.88 3.11 13.39
CA GLN A 58 -2.69 3.77 14.68
C GLN A 58 -2.75 5.29 14.54
N PHE A 59 -2.09 5.85 13.55
CA PHE A 59 -2.10 7.28 13.29
C PHE A 59 -3.51 7.80 12.99
N LYS A 60 -4.28 7.05 12.21
CA LYS A 60 -5.65 7.41 11.86
C LYS A 60 -6.55 7.48 13.10
N THR A 61 -6.43 6.51 14.00
CA THR A 61 -7.28 6.41 15.19
C THR A 61 -6.85 7.34 16.32
N ASP A 62 -5.58 7.74 16.37
CA ASP A 62 -5.03 8.62 17.39
C ASP A 62 -5.62 10.04 17.30
N ASN A 63 -5.66 10.60 16.10
CA ASN A 63 -6.22 11.93 15.84
C ASN A 63 -6.81 11.95 14.43
N TYR A 64 -8.10 11.71 14.34
CA TYR A 64 -8.78 11.55 13.07
C TYR A 64 -8.75 12.82 12.21
N ASP A 65 -8.94 13.98 12.83
CA ASP A 65 -8.92 15.26 12.10
C ASP A 65 -7.54 15.55 11.51
N ARG A 66 -6.49 15.26 12.27
CA ARG A 66 -5.12 15.41 11.79
C ARG A 66 -4.84 14.45 10.63
N TRP A 67 -5.33 13.22 10.71
CA TRP A 67 -5.21 12.25 9.65
C TRP A 67 -5.92 12.73 8.38
N LEU A 68 -7.14 13.27 8.49
CA LEU A 68 -7.87 13.84 7.34
C LEU A 68 -7.09 14.97 6.69
N GLY A 69 -6.48 15.86 7.50
CA GLY A 69 -5.63 16.93 6.98
C GLY A 69 -4.44 16.41 6.19
N GLY A 70 -3.80 15.35 6.69
CA GLY A 70 -2.69 14.67 6.01
C GLY A 70 -3.13 14.04 4.68
N MET A 71 -4.31 13.42 4.65
CA MET A 71 -4.85 12.81 3.44
C MET A 71 -5.17 13.86 2.37
N ARG A 72 -5.73 15.01 2.76
CA ARG A 72 -5.95 16.12 1.83
C ARG A 72 -4.65 16.62 1.21
N LYS A 73 -3.61 16.74 2.04
CA LYS A 73 -2.28 17.17 1.58
C LYS A 73 -1.67 16.14 0.63
N LEU A 74 -1.77 14.87 0.95
CA LEU A 74 -1.28 13.78 0.09
C LEU A 74 -1.98 13.81 -1.26
N ARG A 75 -3.30 13.93 -1.29
CA ARG A 75 -4.07 14.01 -2.54
C ARG A 75 -3.64 15.21 -3.38
N ARG A 76 -3.47 16.36 -2.74
CA ARG A 76 -3.00 17.59 -3.43
C ARG A 76 -1.63 17.38 -4.06
N ASN A 77 -0.71 16.75 -3.34
CA ASN A 77 0.63 16.46 -3.85
C ASN A 77 0.59 15.50 -5.05
N ILE A 78 -0.25 14.47 -4.98
CA ILE A 78 -0.41 13.50 -6.07
C ILE A 78 -0.92 14.22 -7.32
N VAL A 79 -1.97 15.02 -7.20
CA VAL A 79 -2.56 15.76 -8.33
C VAL A 79 -1.55 16.76 -8.93
N ASN A 80 -0.79 17.45 -8.08
CA ASN A 80 0.18 18.44 -8.54
C ASN A 80 1.40 17.81 -9.24
N GLN A 81 1.86 16.66 -8.78
CA GLN A 81 3.08 16.04 -9.30
C GLN A 81 2.79 15.11 -10.48
N ILE A 82 1.70 14.38 -10.44
CA ILE A 82 1.35 13.40 -11.48
C ILE A 82 0.28 13.97 -12.42
N GLY A 83 -0.56 14.89 -11.93
CA GLY A 83 -1.71 15.41 -12.66
C GLY A 83 -2.85 14.41 -12.78
N SER A 84 -2.83 13.32 -12.00
CA SER A 84 -3.76 12.22 -12.11
C SER A 84 -3.93 11.53 -10.76
N THR A 85 -5.12 10.97 -10.53
CA THR A 85 -5.39 10.08 -9.40
C THR A 85 -5.61 8.64 -9.87
N ARG A 86 -5.09 8.29 -11.05
CA ARG A 86 -5.21 6.93 -11.59
C ARG A 86 -4.38 5.96 -10.77
N ILE A 87 -4.90 4.75 -10.60
CA ILE A 87 -4.24 3.70 -9.83
C ILE A 87 -2.85 3.38 -10.38
N GLU A 88 -2.68 3.38 -11.71
CA GLU A 88 -1.41 3.09 -12.37
C GLU A 88 -0.30 4.08 -11.99
N ASP A 89 -0.66 5.30 -11.57
CA ASP A 89 0.28 6.38 -11.32
C ASP A 89 0.50 6.66 -9.84
N MET A 90 -0.52 6.43 -9.00
CA MET A 90 -0.49 6.81 -7.59
C MET A 90 0.57 6.08 -6.77
N HIS A 91 0.88 4.82 -7.11
CA HIS A 91 1.86 4.02 -6.37
C HIS A 91 3.28 4.59 -6.45
N LYS A 92 3.56 5.44 -7.43
CA LYS A 92 4.90 6.03 -7.65
C LYS A 92 5.29 7.03 -6.57
N LEU A 93 4.31 7.59 -5.85
CA LEU A 93 4.51 8.62 -4.82
C LEU A 93 4.32 8.10 -3.37
N VAL A 94 3.96 6.84 -3.22
CA VAL A 94 3.63 6.30 -1.88
C VAL A 94 4.64 5.26 -1.44
#